data_ab994e761389138ef12bda1f5124332b
#
_entry.id   ab994e761389138ef12bda1f5124332b
#
_cell.length_a   1.000
_cell.length_b   1.000
_cell.length_c   1.000
_cell.angle_alpha   90.00
_cell.angle_beta   90.00
_cell.angle_gamma   90.00
#
_symmetry.space_group_name_H-M   'P 1'
#
loop_
_entity.id
_entity.type
_entity.pdbx_description
1 polymer ?
#
loop_
_entity_poly.entity_id
_entity_poly.type
_entity_poly.pdbx_seq_one_letter_code
_entity_poly.pdbx_strand_id
1 'polypeptide(L)'
;PLLGLLGLEKLFEKDFTPITKKKLLIAFGVTGGICLLLILFAGIFSFMNDREATLPDWFISALRDDRKSLLRSDAIRSFFFIVAIFVVLYFNLIKKISPWIVCAFISFFVMIDVAVVDNRYFAKENYKRKREAVFSLRPSEEQILQDKSYYRVYSTDGDARASYFFN
;
A
#
# COMPACT_ATOMS: atom_id res chain seq x y z
N PRO A 1 6.90 3.49 13.43
CA PRO A 1 7.34 2.17 13.91
C PRO A 1 7.92 2.23 15.31
N LEU A 2 8.80 3.21 15.63
CA LEU A 2 9.49 3.31 16.93
C LEU A 2 8.53 3.39 18.13
N LEU A 3 7.48 4.22 18.05
CA LEU A 3 6.47 4.34 19.12
C LEU A 3 5.74 3.03 19.41
N GLY A 4 5.51 2.21 18.36
CA GLY A 4 4.89 0.89 18.52
C GLY A 4 5.80 -0.08 19.28
N LEU A 5 7.10 -0.09 18.95
CA LEU A 5 8.10 -0.92 19.65
C LEU A 5 8.25 -0.53 21.10
N LEU A 6 8.37 0.77 21.40
CA LEU A 6 8.40 1.29 22.78
C LEU A 6 7.12 0.96 23.57
N GLY A 7 5.97 0.94 22.89
CA GLY A 7 4.70 0.52 23.48
C GLY A 7 4.69 -0.96 23.83
N LEU A 8 5.23 -1.82 22.97
CA LEU A 8 5.39 -3.26 23.23
C LEU A 8 6.37 -3.53 24.38
N GLU A 9 7.52 -2.86 24.40
CA GLU A 9 8.50 -2.97 25.48
C GLU A 9 7.85 -2.66 26.83
N LYS A 10 7.15 -1.54 26.93
CA LYS A 10 6.42 -1.17 28.15
C LYS A 10 5.30 -2.14 28.52
N LEU A 11 4.70 -2.81 27.54
CA LEU A 11 3.68 -3.83 27.79
C LEU A 11 4.29 -5.11 28.38
N PHE A 12 5.49 -5.48 27.92
CA PHE A 12 6.21 -6.67 28.39
C PHE A 12 6.82 -6.48 29.78
N GLU A 13 7.25 -5.26 30.11
CA GLU A 13 7.81 -4.93 31.42
C GLU A 13 6.76 -4.87 32.54
N LYS A 14 5.49 -4.62 32.21
CA LYS A 14 4.43 -4.43 33.19
C LYS A 14 3.74 -5.73 33.56
N ASP A 15 3.58 -5.93 34.86
CA ASP A 15 2.67 -6.94 35.36
C ASP A 15 1.22 -6.65 34.97
N PHE A 16 0.44 -7.72 34.83
CA PHE A 16 -0.98 -7.65 34.53
C PHE A 16 -1.72 -6.82 35.59
N THR A 17 -2.05 -5.59 35.22
CA THR A 17 -2.88 -4.71 36.03
C THR A 17 -4.22 -4.43 35.31
N PRO A 18 -5.31 -4.20 36.06
CA PRO A 18 -6.61 -3.81 35.47
C PRO A 18 -6.50 -2.59 34.54
N ILE A 19 -5.59 -1.66 34.90
CA ILE A 19 -5.31 -0.45 34.09
C ILE A 19 -4.70 -0.80 32.74
N THR A 20 -3.76 -1.75 32.69
CA THR A 20 -3.11 -2.18 31.44
C THR A 20 -4.12 -2.87 30.52
N LYS A 21 -4.98 -3.73 31.08
CA LYS A 21 -6.08 -4.35 30.34
C LYS A 21 -7.05 -3.34 29.76
N LYS A 22 -7.46 -2.34 30.56
CA LYS A 22 -8.35 -1.26 30.11
C LYS A 22 -7.74 -0.45 28.95
N LYS A 23 -6.45 -0.09 29.04
CA LYS A 23 -5.74 0.62 27.97
C LYS A 23 -5.69 -0.19 26.67
N LEU A 24 -5.40 -1.50 26.75
CA LEU A 24 -5.36 -2.38 25.61
C LEU A 24 -6.75 -2.48 24.95
N LEU A 25 -7.82 -2.64 25.73
CA LEU A 25 -9.20 -2.67 25.23
C LEU A 25 -9.61 -1.35 24.57
N ILE A 26 -9.22 -0.21 25.14
CA ILE A 26 -9.49 1.10 24.52
C ILE A 26 -8.75 1.22 23.19
N ALA A 27 -7.46 0.87 23.14
CA ALA A 27 -6.69 0.92 21.90
C ALA A 27 -7.31 0.03 20.80
N PHE A 28 -7.67 -1.20 21.15
CA PHE A 28 -8.37 -2.12 20.26
C PHE A 28 -9.74 -1.57 19.82
N GLY A 29 -10.53 -1.04 20.77
CA GLY A 29 -11.85 -0.48 20.49
C GLY A 29 -11.80 0.72 19.55
N VAL A 30 -10.82 1.61 19.70
CA VAL A 30 -10.63 2.77 18.83
C VAL A 30 -10.18 2.32 17.43
N THR A 31 -9.11 1.54 17.33
CA THR A 31 -8.56 1.14 16.04
C THR A 31 -9.50 0.19 15.27
N GLY A 32 -10.03 -0.82 15.97
CA GLY A 32 -11.00 -1.75 15.39
C GLY A 32 -12.33 -1.07 15.07
N GLY A 33 -12.76 -0.12 15.90
CA GLY A 33 -13.97 0.68 15.67
C GLY A 33 -13.87 1.53 14.41
N ILE A 34 -12.73 2.16 14.16
CA ILE A 34 -12.48 2.90 12.91
C ILE A 34 -12.61 1.96 11.69
N CYS A 35 -12.01 0.77 11.75
CA CYS A 35 -12.13 -0.20 10.66
C CYS A 35 -13.58 -0.63 10.44
N LEU A 36 -14.34 -0.90 11.51
CA LEU A 36 -15.76 -1.22 11.42
C LEU A 36 -16.58 -0.09 10.80
N LEU A 37 -16.32 1.16 11.21
CA LEU A 37 -16.98 2.31 10.61
C LEU A 37 -16.67 2.41 9.11
N LEU A 38 -15.42 2.19 8.69
CA LEU A 38 -15.06 2.20 7.28
C LEU A 38 -15.75 1.07 6.49
N ILE A 39 -15.91 -0.12 7.08
CA ILE A 39 -16.61 -1.24 6.45
C ILE A 39 -18.11 -0.90 6.24
N LEU A 40 -18.75 -0.35 7.28
CA LEU A 40 -20.18 -0.06 7.25
C LEU A 40 -20.51 1.16 6.38
N PHE A 41 -19.67 2.18 6.48
CA PHE A 41 -19.92 3.48 5.87
C PHE A 41 -19.11 3.74 4.59
N ALA A 42 -18.48 2.72 4.01
CA ALA A 42 -17.76 2.84 2.74
C ALA A 42 -18.61 3.48 1.62
N GLY A 43 -19.93 3.32 1.67
CA GLY A 43 -20.87 3.88 0.69
C GLY A 43 -21.09 5.39 0.80
N ILE A 44 -20.74 6.03 1.92
CA ILE A 44 -20.96 7.48 2.14
C ILE A 44 -19.90 8.31 1.38
N PHE A 45 -18.71 7.73 1.17
CA PHE A 45 -17.66 8.45 0.47
C PHE A 45 -17.98 8.57 -1.02
N SER A 46 -17.90 9.78 -1.56
CA SER A 46 -18.22 10.04 -2.97
C SER A 46 -17.20 9.43 -3.93
N PHE A 47 -15.94 9.29 -3.51
CA PHE A 47 -14.80 8.79 -4.31
C PHE A 47 -14.65 9.48 -5.68
N MET A 48 -15.23 10.66 -5.86
CA MET A 48 -15.10 11.45 -7.08
C MET A 48 -13.85 12.33 -7.02
N ASN A 49 -13.19 12.41 -8.18
CA ASN A 49 -12.13 13.39 -8.40
C ASN A 49 -12.60 14.36 -9.48
N ASP A 50 -12.35 15.67 -9.32
CA ASP A 50 -12.75 16.72 -10.28
C ASP A 50 -12.23 16.46 -11.70
N ARG A 51 -11.07 15.81 -11.82
CA ARG A 51 -10.46 15.42 -13.11
C ARG A 51 -11.24 14.32 -13.86
N GLU A 52 -12.12 13.63 -13.19
CA GLU A 52 -12.91 12.53 -13.76
C GLU A 52 -14.25 12.99 -14.32
N ALA A 53 -14.62 14.26 -14.09
CA ALA A 53 -15.89 14.85 -14.55
C ALA A 53 -16.07 14.84 -16.09
N THR A 54 -14.98 14.67 -16.85
CA THR A 54 -15.01 14.58 -18.31
C THR A 54 -15.16 13.16 -18.86
N LEU A 55 -15.16 12.15 -17.97
CA LEU A 55 -15.27 10.74 -18.36
C LEU A 55 -16.75 10.32 -18.49
N PRO A 56 -17.06 9.29 -19.29
CA PRO A 56 -18.40 8.75 -19.40
C PRO A 56 -18.96 8.24 -18.07
N ASP A 57 -20.26 8.42 -17.80
CA ASP A 57 -20.92 8.08 -16.53
C ASP A 57 -20.75 6.61 -16.15
N TRP A 58 -20.80 5.70 -17.11
CA TRP A 58 -20.60 4.26 -16.87
C TRP A 58 -19.19 3.95 -16.34
N PHE A 59 -18.18 4.70 -16.81
CA PHE A 59 -16.81 4.52 -16.38
C PHE A 59 -16.59 5.09 -14.96
N ILE A 60 -17.20 6.25 -14.68
CA ILE A 60 -17.17 6.87 -13.36
C ILE A 60 -17.84 5.95 -12.32
N SER A 61 -18.97 5.34 -12.65
CA SER A 61 -19.65 4.41 -11.74
C SER A 61 -18.81 3.17 -11.46
N ALA A 62 -18.19 2.57 -12.47
CA ALA A 62 -17.29 1.43 -12.31
C ALA A 62 -16.08 1.76 -11.42
N LEU A 63 -15.44 2.92 -11.63
CA LEU A 63 -14.34 3.39 -10.79
C LEU A 63 -14.75 3.57 -9.31
N ARG A 64 -15.94 4.11 -9.08
CA ARG A 64 -16.48 4.26 -7.71
C ARG A 64 -16.67 2.94 -7.02
N ASP A 65 -17.28 1.99 -7.71
CA ASP A 65 -17.57 0.68 -7.14
C ASP A 65 -16.28 -0.09 -6.86
N ASP A 66 -15.29 0.04 -7.72
CA ASP A 66 -13.96 -0.54 -7.50
C ASP A 66 -13.28 0.08 -6.26
N ARG A 67 -13.27 1.42 -6.14
CA ARG A 67 -12.69 2.13 -4.97
C ARG A 67 -13.41 1.78 -3.67
N LYS A 68 -14.75 1.63 -3.68
CA LYS A 68 -15.52 1.19 -2.51
C LYS A 68 -15.17 -0.24 -2.12
N SER A 69 -15.06 -1.12 -3.11
CA SER A 69 -14.68 -2.52 -2.91
C SER A 69 -13.29 -2.63 -2.32
N LEU A 70 -12.31 -1.88 -2.86
CA LEU A 70 -10.95 -1.81 -2.32
C LEU A 70 -10.92 -1.32 -0.88
N LEU A 71 -11.59 -0.19 -0.57
CA LEU A 71 -11.65 0.34 0.80
C LEU A 71 -12.23 -0.69 1.77
N ARG A 72 -13.34 -1.34 1.38
CA ARG A 72 -13.99 -2.35 2.23
C ARG A 72 -13.09 -3.58 2.44
N SER A 73 -12.46 -4.06 1.38
CA SER A 73 -11.53 -5.19 1.44
C SER A 73 -10.33 -4.91 2.34
N ASP A 74 -9.73 -3.72 2.18
CA ASP A 74 -8.58 -3.31 3.00
C ASP A 74 -8.98 -3.08 4.46
N ALA A 75 -10.16 -2.52 4.73
CA ALA A 75 -10.67 -2.33 6.08
C ALA A 75 -10.99 -3.67 6.77
N ILE A 76 -11.57 -4.65 6.07
CA ILE A 76 -11.81 -6.00 6.57
C ILE A 76 -10.48 -6.67 6.92
N ARG A 77 -9.51 -6.63 6.00
CA ARG A 77 -8.16 -7.20 6.23
C ARG A 77 -7.50 -6.58 7.46
N SER A 78 -7.51 -5.25 7.56
CA SER A 78 -6.95 -4.53 8.70
C SER A 78 -7.65 -4.89 10.02
N PHE A 79 -8.96 -5.03 10.00
CA PHE A 79 -9.73 -5.45 11.15
C PHE A 79 -9.31 -6.84 11.65
N PHE A 80 -9.14 -7.81 10.74
CA PHE A 80 -8.65 -9.15 11.11
C PHE A 80 -7.26 -9.12 11.73
N PHE A 81 -6.33 -8.33 11.18
CA PHE A 81 -5.00 -8.17 11.77
C PHE A 81 -5.05 -7.54 13.18
N ILE A 82 -5.88 -6.51 13.36
CA ILE A 82 -6.07 -5.86 14.66
C ILE A 82 -6.60 -6.87 15.68
N VAL A 83 -7.61 -7.66 15.31
CA VAL A 83 -8.16 -8.71 16.19
C VAL A 83 -7.10 -9.76 16.53
N ALA A 84 -6.35 -10.26 15.55
CA ALA A 84 -5.33 -11.27 15.76
C ALA A 84 -4.23 -10.78 16.72
N ILE A 85 -3.73 -9.57 16.50
CA ILE A 85 -2.72 -8.95 17.36
C ILE A 85 -3.28 -8.71 18.78
N PHE A 86 -4.52 -8.23 18.89
CA PHE A 86 -5.17 -8.05 20.16
C PHE A 86 -5.25 -9.35 20.98
N VAL A 87 -5.67 -10.44 20.32
CA VAL A 87 -5.77 -11.76 20.96
C VAL A 87 -4.41 -12.22 21.49
N VAL A 88 -3.36 -12.11 20.67
CA VAL A 88 -2.00 -12.50 21.06
C VAL A 88 -1.48 -11.66 22.23
N LEU A 89 -1.67 -10.34 22.19
CA LEU A 89 -1.29 -9.43 23.29
C LEU A 89 -2.10 -9.69 24.55
N TYR A 90 -3.38 -9.99 24.43
CA TYR A 90 -4.22 -10.35 25.57
C TYR A 90 -3.74 -11.64 26.26
N PHE A 91 -3.42 -12.69 25.48
CA PHE A 91 -2.86 -13.92 26.03
C PHE A 91 -1.47 -13.73 26.65
N ASN A 92 -0.66 -12.84 26.11
CA ASN A 92 0.60 -12.46 26.75
C ASN A 92 0.39 -11.79 28.11
N LEU A 93 -0.55 -10.83 28.19
CA LEU A 93 -0.87 -10.14 29.45
C LEU A 93 -1.32 -11.10 30.57
N ILE A 94 -2.06 -12.15 30.23
CA ILE A 94 -2.43 -13.19 31.20
C ILE A 94 -1.34 -14.27 31.41
N LYS A 95 -0.11 -13.98 30.97
CA LYS A 95 1.08 -14.82 31.12
C LYS A 95 0.93 -16.26 30.55
N LYS A 96 0.04 -16.45 29.56
CA LYS A 96 -0.11 -17.73 28.84
C LYS A 96 0.86 -17.89 27.67
N ILE A 97 1.39 -16.79 27.16
CA ILE A 97 2.29 -16.76 26.00
C ILE A 97 3.52 -15.92 26.34
N SER A 98 4.70 -16.38 25.95
CA SER A 98 5.95 -15.63 26.17
C SER A 98 6.05 -14.42 25.23
N PRO A 99 6.77 -13.35 25.61
CA PRO A 99 7.01 -12.18 24.75
C PRO A 99 7.65 -12.51 23.40
N TRP A 100 8.51 -13.52 23.35
CA TRP A 100 9.14 -14.00 22.11
C TRP A 100 8.12 -14.47 21.06
N ILE A 101 7.12 -15.22 21.53
CA ILE A 101 6.04 -15.71 20.66
C ILE A 101 5.22 -14.54 20.13
N VAL A 102 4.95 -13.52 20.96
CA VAL A 102 4.25 -12.30 20.53
C VAL A 102 5.02 -11.60 19.42
N CYS A 103 6.33 -11.39 19.62
CA CYS A 103 7.17 -10.76 18.60
C CYS A 103 7.18 -11.56 17.29
N ALA A 104 7.30 -12.88 17.38
CA ALA A 104 7.25 -13.76 16.21
C ALA A 104 5.92 -13.66 15.45
N PHE A 105 4.79 -13.65 16.18
CA PHE A 105 3.46 -13.47 15.58
C PHE A 105 3.31 -12.13 14.90
N ILE A 106 3.69 -11.04 15.57
CA ILE A 106 3.60 -9.68 14.98
C ILE A 106 4.45 -9.61 13.72
N SER A 107 5.70 -10.10 13.76
CA SER A 107 6.58 -10.11 12.60
C SER A 107 6.00 -10.93 11.44
N PHE A 108 5.42 -12.08 11.73
CA PHE A 108 4.77 -12.93 10.74
C PHE A 108 3.57 -12.23 10.07
N PHE A 109 2.70 -11.58 10.84
CA PHE A 109 1.57 -10.85 10.30
C PHE A 109 2.00 -9.64 9.47
N VAL A 110 3.01 -8.90 9.91
CA VAL A 110 3.58 -7.79 9.12
C VAL A 110 4.15 -8.31 7.80
N MET A 111 4.84 -9.46 7.82
CA MET A 111 5.40 -10.06 6.61
C MET A 111 4.31 -10.50 5.63
N ILE A 112 3.20 -11.08 6.12
CA ILE A 112 2.04 -11.43 5.29
C ILE A 112 1.41 -10.17 4.69
N ASP A 113 1.20 -9.12 5.49
CA ASP A 113 0.56 -7.89 5.03
C ASP A 113 1.37 -7.24 3.92
N VAL A 114 2.69 -7.10 4.11
CA VAL A 114 3.61 -6.58 3.09
C VAL A 114 3.60 -7.46 1.85
N ALA A 115 3.70 -8.80 1.99
CA ALA A 115 3.71 -9.72 0.86
C ALA A 115 2.42 -9.66 0.02
N VAL A 116 1.25 -9.50 0.66
CA VAL A 116 -0.03 -9.35 -0.04
C VAL A 116 -0.08 -8.05 -0.83
N VAL A 117 0.42 -6.95 -0.24
CA VAL A 117 0.50 -5.66 -0.93
C VAL A 117 1.49 -5.72 -2.09
N ASP A 118 2.69 -6.24 -1.84
CA ASP A 118 3.73 -6.38 -2.86
C ASP A 118 3.27 -7.23 -4.04
N ASN A 119 2.59 -8.35 -3.78
CA ASN A 119 2.08 -9.22 -4.84
C ASN A 119 1.04 -8.51 -5.73
N ARG A 120 0.28 -7.56 -5.19
CA ARG A 120 -0.65 -6.73 -5.99
C ARG A 120 0.10 -5.81 -6.96
N TYR A 121 1.24 -5.24 -6.54
CA TYR A 121 2.01 -4.30 -7.36
C TYR A 121 3.06 -4.98 -8.24
N PHE A 122 3.66 -6.07 -7.75
CA PHE A 122 4.71 -6.82 -8.43
C PHE A 122 4.21 -8.09 -9.14
N ALA A 123 2.89 -8.24 -9.33
CA ALA A 123 2.35 -9.32 -10.14
C ALA A 123 2.93 -9.25 -11.57
N LYS A 124 3.27 -10.42 -12.14
CA LYS A 124 3.89 -10.52 -13.48
C LYS A 124 3.10 -9.79 -14.57
N GLU A 125 1.79 -9.66 -14.40
CA GLU A 125 0.89 -8.95 -15.29
C GLU A 125 1.13 -7.43 -15.32
N ASN A 126 1.66 -6.87 -14.23
CA ASN A 126 1.99 -5.45 -14.12
C ASN A 126 3.35 -5.11 -14.76
N TYR A 127 4.19 -6.12 -15.01
CA TYR A 127 5.43 -5.94 -15.74
C TYR A 127 5.15 -6.00 -17.23
N LYS A 128 4.97 -4.85 -17.86
CA LYS A 128 5.02 -4.78 -19.33
C LYS A 128 6.41 -5.22 -19.77
N ARG A 129 6.46 -6.09 -20.80
CA ARG A 129 7.71 -6.48 -21.44
C ARG A 129 8.59 -5.26 -21.65
N LYS A 130 9.91 -5.47 -21.42
CA LYS A 130 10.97 -4.49 -21.65
C LYS A 130 10.57 -3.47 -22.72
N ARG A 131 10.78 -2.21 -22.42
CA ARG A 131 10.52 -1.07 -23.32
C ARG A 131 11.37 -1.08 -24.61
N GLU A 132 11.62 -2.22 -25.22
CA GLU A 132 12.32 -2.31 -26.49
C GLU A 132 11.61 -1.50 -27.59
N ALA A 133 10.27 -1.46 -27.56
CA ALA A 133 9.49 -0.66 -28.51
C ALA A 133 9.55 0.86 -28.28
N VAL A 134 9.92 1.33 -27.07
CA VAL A 134 10.05 2.77 -26.78
C VAL A 134 11.45 3.28 -27.17
N PHE A 135 12.41 2.37 -27.25
CA PHE A 135 13.80 2.65 -27.64
C PHE A 135 14.14 2.10 -29.03
N SER A 136 13.16 1.62 -29.81
CA SER A 136 13.39 1.33 -31.21
C SER A 136 13.68 2.65 -31.94
N LEU A 137 14.87 2.78 -32.41
CA LEU A 137 15.32 3.92 -33.21
C LEU A 137 14.43 4.06 -34.44
N ARG A 138 13.99 5.29 -34.70
CA ARG A 138 13.35 5.60 -35.97
C ARG A 138 14.40 5.58 -37.07
N PRO A 139 14.03 5.29 -38.34
CA PRO A 139 15.01 5.30 -39.45
C PRO A 139 15.80 6.61 -39.58
N SER A 140 15.20 7.75 -39.20
CA SER A 140 15.85 9.05 -39.16
C SER A 140 16.90 9.14 -38.05
N GLU A 141 16.67 8.51 -36.91
CA GLU A 141 17.58 8.48 -35.76
C GLU A 141 18.77 7.55 -36.04
N GLU A 142 18.56 6.45 -36.76
CA GLU A 142 19.64 5.57 -37.22
C GLU A 142 20.60 6.30 -38.17
N GLN A 143 20.06 7.14 -39.08
CA GLN A 143 20.91 7.97 -39.95
C GLN A 143 21.73 9.00 -39.20
N ILE A 144 21.13 9.65 -38.16
CA ILE A 144 21.82 10.61 -37.32
C ILE A 144 22.95 9.94 -36.53
N LEU A 145 22.73 8.72 -36.01
CA LEU A 145 23.75 7.95 -35.27
C LEU A 145 24.94 7.49 -36.12
N GLN A 146 24.81 7.47 -37.46
CA GLN A 146 25.94 7.16 -38.35
C GLN A 146 26.94 8.31 -38.44
N ASP A 147 26.49 9.55 -38.16
CA ASP A 147 27.37 10.70 -38.12
C ASP A 147 28.17 10.70 -36.80
N LYS A 148 29.48 10.57 -36.88
CA LYS A 148 30.40 10.57 -35.72
C LYS A 148 30.96 11.95 -35.40
N SER A 149 30.53 13.01 -36.09
CA SER A 149 30.94 14.37 -35.79
C SER A 149 30.21 14.90 -34.56
N TYR A 150 30.74 15.98 -33.96
CA TYR A 150 30.02 16.64 -32.86
C TYR A 150 28.84 17.44 -33.41
N TYR A 151 27.61 17.05 -33.04
CA TYR A 151 26.38 17.72 -33.46
C TYR A 151 25.38 17.83 -32.33
N ARG A 152 24.43 18.74 -32.50
CA ARG A 152 23.27 18.90 -31.61
C ARG A 152 22.01 18.61 -32.40
N VAL A 153 21.17 17.74 -31.86
CA VAL A 153 19.87 17.43 -32.48
C VAL A 153 18.78 18.25 -31.79
N TYR A 154 17.98 18.93 -32.59
CA TYR A 154 16.78 19.62 -32.11
C TYR A 154 15.54 18.87 -32.61
N SER A 155 14.73 18.35 -31.69
CA SER A 155 13.46 17.72 -32.06
C SER A 155 12.38 18.78 -32.24
N THR A 156 11.75 18.78 -33.41
CA THR A 156 10.61 19.65 -33.74
C THR A 156 9.27 19.04 -33.33
N ASP A 157 9.23 17.75 -32.98
CA ASP A 157 8.02 17.01 -32.65
C ASP A 157 7.45 17.32 -31.26
N GLY A 158 8.05 18.28 -30.51
CA GLY A 158 7.57 18.70 -29.19
C GLY A 158 7.67 17.65 -28.09
N ASP A 159 8.20 16.45 -28.40
CA ASP A 159 8.42 15.40 -27.41
C ASP A 159 9.75 15.63 -26.69
N ALA A 160 9.71 16.14 -25.47
CA ALA A 160 10.88 16.37 -24.64
C ALA A 160 11.71 15.10 -24.37
N ARG A 161 11.19 13.93 -24.69
CA ARG A 161 11.90 12.64 -24.58
C ARG A 161 12.95 12.44 -25.67
N ALA A 162 12.80 13.07 -26.80
CA ALA A 162 13.76 12.97 -27.90
C ALA A 162 15.10 13.65 -27.59
N SER A 163 15.13 14.61 -26.67
CA SER A 163 16.37 15.33 -26.31
C SER A 163 17.37 14.53 -25.45
N TYR A 164 16.99 13.35 -24.95
CA TYR A 164 17.84 12.53 -24.08
C TYR A 164 18.64 11.45 -24.81
N PHE A 165 18.46 11.30 -26.10
CA PHE A 165 19.05 10.19 -26.85
C PHE A 165 20.43 10.48 -27.48
N PHE A 166 20.92 11.71 -27.33
CA PHE A 166 22.12 12.12 -28.05
C PHE A 166 23.14 12.78 -27.14
N ASN A 167 24.00 11.94 -26.61
CA ASN A 167 25.30 12.31 -26.07
C ASN A 167 26.36 11.33 -26.54
#